data_4d166342f2fadd1bd00c5cc8286a4575
#
_entry.id   4d166342f2fadd1bd00c5cc8286a4575
#
_cell.length_a   1.000
_cell.length_b   1.000
_cell.length_c   1.000
_cell.angle_alpha   90.00
_cell.angle_beta   90.00
_cell.angle_gamma   90.00
#
_symmetry.space_group_name_H-M   'P 1'
#
loop_
_entity.id
_entity.type
_entity.pdbx_description
1 polymer ?
#
loop_
_entity_poly.entity_id
_entity_poly.type
_entity_poly.pdbx_seq_one_letter_code
_entity_poly.pdbx_strand_id
1 'polypeptide(L)'
;LYFLLKRFARYKKPLYITENGIANATNEMRERFISEHLDAIAQALGEGISAKGYFYWSLLDTYEWHMGYRLKFGLAEVDYETLNRTPRVQEKFFKTFS
;
A
#
# COMPACT_ATOMS: atom_id res chain seq x y z
N LEU A 1 -3.73 -2.64 -10.53
CA LEU A 1 -2.63 -1.66 -10.61
C LEU A 1 -1.87 -1.75 -11.93
N TYR A 2 -1.48 -2.96 -12.39
CA TYR A 2 -0.72 -3.15 -13.64
C TYR A 2 -1.37 -2.44 -14.85
N PHE A 3 -2.67 -2.64 -15.10
CA PHE A 3 -3.37 -2.00 -16.22
C PHE A 3 -3.40 -0.46 -16.14
N LEU A 4 -3.46 0.10 -14.95
CA LEU A 4 -3.37 1.54 -14.75
C LEU A 4 -1.98 2.05 -15.12
N LEU A 5 -0.92 1.42 -14.63
CA LEU A 5 0.46 1.77 -14.98
C LEU A 5 0.68 1.70 -16.50
N LYS A 6 0.20 0.62 -17.13
CA LYS A 6 0.28 0.46 -18.59
C LYS A 6 -0.48 1.57 -19.34
N ARG A 7 -1.68 1.92 -18.87
CA ARG A 7 -2.47 3.00 -19.47
C ARG A 7 -1.77 4.35 -19.41
N PHE A 8 -1.15 4.69 -18.26
CA PHE A 8 -0.48 5.97 -18.06
C PHE A 8 0.94 6.02 -18.65
N ALA A 9 1.57 4.88 -18.92
CA ALA A 9 2.87 4.80 -19.59
C ALA A 9 2.91 5.51 -20.96
N ARG A 10 1.77 5.64 -21.64
CA ARG A 10 1.63 6.39 -22.90
C ARG A 10 2.10 7.84 -22.83
N TYR A 11 2.06 8.45 -21.64
CA TYR A 11 2.51 9.84 -21.45
C TYR A 11 4.04 9.98 -21.37
N LYS A 12 4.79 8.85 -21.33
CA LYS A 12 6.26 8.81 -21.27
C LYS A 12 6.86 9.65 -20.13
N LYS A 13 6.18 9.66 -18.99
CA LYS A 13 6.60 10.34 -17.76
C LYS A 13 6.83 9.30 -16.66
N PRO A 14 7.71 9.61 -15.68
CA PRO A 14 7.83 8.77 -14.50
C PRO A 14 6.50 8.74 -13.74
N LEU A 15 6.12 7.55 -13.27
CA LEU A 15 4.89 7.29 -12.53
C LEU A 15 5.19 7.04 -11.06
N TYR A 16 4.39 7.62 -10.18
CA TYR A 16 4.43 7.37 -8.74
C TYR A 16 3.05 6.93 -8.28
N ILE A 17 2.99 5.82 -7.56
CA ILE A 17 1.81 5.36 -6.87
C ILE A 17 1.81 6.06 -5.50
N THR A 18 1.12 7.17 -5.40
CA THR A 18 1.16 8.05 -4.22
C THR A 18 0.34 7.54 -3.05
N GLU A 19 -0.69 6.74 -3.34
CA GLU A 19 -1.50 6.07 -2.32
C GLU A 19 -2.02 4.73 -2.87
N ASN A 20 -1.91 3.70 -2.04
CA ASN A 20 -2.45 2.37 -2.34
C ASN A 20 -2.64 1.60 -1.03
N GLY A 21 -3.85 1.18 -0.72
CA GLY A 21 -4.13 0.51 0.55
C GLY A 21 -5.46 -0.22 0.55
N ILE A 22 -5.71 -0.99 1.59
CA ILE A 22 -6.94 -1.76 1.81
C ILE A 22 -7.49 -1.51 3.21
N ALA A 23 -8.78 -1.17 3.28
CA ALA A 23 -9.48 -0.93 4.54
C ALA A 23 -9.93 -2.23 5.21
N ASN A 24 -9.89 -2.27 6.53
CA ASN A 24 -10.49 -3.32 7.37
C ASN A 24 -10.10 -4.76 6.99
N ALA A 25 -8.95 -4.94 6.36
CA ALA A 25 -8.44 -6.24 5.99
C ALA A 25 -7.79 -6.96 7.18
N THR A 26 -7.84 -8.31 7.18
CA THR A 26 -6.99 -9.10 8.07
C THR A 26 -5.51 -8.86 7.75
N ASN A 27 -4.63 -9.26 8.67
CA ASN A 27 -3.19 -9.12 8.44
C ASN A 27 -2.73 -9.87 7.18
N GLU A 28 -3.22 -11.11 6.99
CA GLU A 28 -2.92 -11.94 5.82
C GLU A 28 -3.43 -11.31 4.51
N MET A 29 -4.66 -10.81 4.52
CA MET A 29 -5.22 -10.11 3.34
C MET A 29 -4.44 -8.84 3.02
N ARG A 30 -3.96 -8.12 4.03
CA ARG A 30 -3.15 -6.92 3.87
C ARG A 30 -1.78 -7.23 3.26
N GLU A 31 -1.08 -8.24 3.79
CA GLU A 31 0.19 -8.71 3.23
C GLU A 31 0.03 -9.19 1.78
N ARG A 32 -1.01 -9.97 1.52
CA ARG A 32 -1.33 -10.44 0.16
C ARG A 32 -1.61 -9.27 -0.79
N PHE A 33 -2.42 -8.30 -0.36
CA PHE A 33 -2.71 -7.10 -1.15
C PHE A 33 -1.44 -6.35 -1.55
N ILE A 34 -0.53 -6.13 -0.59
CA ILE A 34 0.74 -5.44 -0.85
C ILE A 34 1.59 -6.26 -1.83
N SER A 35 1.76 -7.56 -1.60
CA SER A 35 2.50 -8.45 -2.49
C SER A 35 1.99 -8.40 -3.93
N GLU A 36 0.68 -8.58 -4.13
CA GLU A 36 0.07 -8.57 -5.46
C GLU A 36 0.26 -7.23 -6.18
N HIS A 37 0.26 -6.12 -5.44
CA HIS A 37 0.48 -4.80 -6.02
C HIS A 37 1.96 -4.54 -6.35
N LEU A 38 2.89 -5.03 -5.52
CA LEU A 38 4.32 -4.98 -5.81
C LEU A 38 4.70 -5.86 -7.00
N ASP A 39 4.09 -7.05 -7.12
CA ASP A 39 4.25 -7.92 -8.29
C ASP A 39 3.76 -7.23 -9.58
N ALA A 40 2.62 -6.54 -9.50
CA ALA A 40 2.11 -5.75 -10.62
C ALA A 40 3.06 -4.62 -11.03
N ILE A 41 3.71 -3.97 -10.07
CA ILE A 41 4.73 -2.95 -10.33
C ILE A 41 5.97 -3.59 -10.94
N ALA A 42 6.44 -4.72 -10.41
CA ALA A 42 7.58 -5.45 -10.95
C ALA A 42 7.35 -5.87 -12.41
N GLN A 43 6.15 -6.37 -12.72
CA GLN A 43 5.75 -6.70 -14.09
C GLN A 43 5.81 -5.46 -15.00
N ALA A 44 5.28 -4.33 -14.56
CA ALA A 44 5.30 -3.08 -15.31
C ALA A 44 6.73 -2.59 -15.57
N LEU A 45 7.59 -2.66 -14.55
CA LEU A 45 9.02 -2.33 -14.67
C LEU A 45 9.72 -3.24 -15.67
N GLY A 46 9.42 -4.54 -15.66
CA GLY A 46 9.95 -5.52 -16.62
C GLY A 46 9.56 -5.22 -18.07
N GLU A 47 8.45 -4.53 -18.30
CA GLU A 47 8.00 -4.05 -19.61
C GLU A 47 8.53 -2.65 -19.97
N GLY A 48 9.42 -2.07 -19.16
CA GLY A 48 10.03 -0.76 -19.41
C GLY A 48 9.17 0.43 -18.97
N ILE A 49 8.10 0.21 -18.21
CA ILE A 49 7.28 1.29 -17.66
C ILE A 49 8.02 1.95 -16.48
N SER A 50 8.16 3.26 -16.50
CA SER A 50 8.92 4.01 -15.52
C SER A 50 8.12 4.24 -14.23
N ALA A 51 7.88 3.19 -13.45
CA ALA A 51 7.34 3.30 -12.10
C ALA A 51 8.50 3.62 -11.12
N LYS A 52 8.42 4.75 -10.42
CA LYS A 52 9.53 5.30 -9.60
C LYS A 52 9.26 5.30 -8.10
N GLY A 53 8.02 5.12 -7.69
CA GLY A 53 7.69 5.08 -6.28
C GLY A 53 6.35 4.42 -6.00
N TYR A 54 6.28 3.78 -4.84
CA TYR A 54 5.07 3.17 -4.30
C TYR A 54 4.93 3.55 -2.83
N PHE A 55 3.80 4.13 -2.47
CA PHE A 55 3.48 4.55 -1.12
C PHE A 55 2.20 3.86 -0.66
N TYR A 56 2.33 3.04 0.38
CA TYR A 56 1.16 2.40 0.97
C TYR A 56 0.37 3.40 1.84
N TRP A 57 -0.96 3.41 1.68
CA TRP A 57 -1.85 4.12 2.58
C TRP A 57 -2.46 3.13 3.57
N SER A 58 -2.13 3.18 4.86
CA SER A 58 -1.26 4.16 5.53
C SER A 58 -0.36 3.45 6.55
N LEU A 59 0.62 4.15 7.10
CA LEU A 59 1.49 3.60 8.14
C LEU A 59 0.69 3.27 9.41
N LEU A 60 -0.15 4.21 9.83
CA LEU A 60 -0.99 4.11 11.03
C LEU A 60 -2.47 4.22 10.65
N ASP A 61 -3.36 3.67 11.50
CA ASP A 61 -4.77 4.01 11.42
C ASP A 61 -4.97 5.51 11.64
N THR A 62 -5.83 6.11 10.83
CA THR A 62 -6.08 7.55 10.85
C THR A 62 -7.57 7.86 10.78
N TYR A 63 -7.88 9.13 10.96
CA TYR A 63 -9.21 9.66 10.72
C TYR A 63 -9.49 9.74 9.22
N GLU A 64 -10.55 9.04 8.77
CA GLU A 64 -10.90 8.92 7.34
C GLU A 64 -12.13 9.78 7.00
N TRP A 65 -11.98 11.09 7.11
CA TRP A 65 -12.99 12.09 6.76
C TRP A 65 -14.38 11.75 7.34
N HIS A 66 -15.42 11.70 6.52
CA HIS A 66 -16.79 11.39 6.96
C HIS A 66 -16.97 9.97 7.52
N MET A 67 -16.02 9.06 7.25
CA MET A 67 -16.00 7.70 7.81
C MET A 67 -15.44 7.65 9.24
N GLY A 68 -14.83 8.74 9.72
CA GLY A 68 -14.24 8.80 11.04
C GLY A 68 -13.12 7.78 11.23
N TYR A 69 -13.10 7.11 12.36
CA TYR A 69 -12.12 6.08 12.73
C TYR A 69 -12.54 4.64 12.37
N ARG A 70 -13.63 4.48 11.60
CA ARG A 70 -14.17 3.15 11.28
C ARG A 70 -13.33 2.38 10.26
N LEU A 71 -12.64 3.08 9.34
CA LEU A 71 -11.80 2.46 8.34
C LEU A 71 -10.37 2.30 8.86
N LYS A 72 -9.87 1.09 8.82
CA LYS A 72 -8.56 0.70 9.34
C LYS A 72 -7.61 0.37 8.18
N PHE A 73 -6.84 1.36 7.76
CA PHE A 73 -5.86 1.21 6.66
C PHE A 73 -4.45 0.90 7.14
N GLY A 74 -4.14 1.19 8.40
CA GLY A 74 -2.79 1.17 8.92
C GLY A 74 -2.04 -0.16 8.78
N LEU A 75 -0.76 -0.08 8.47
CA LEU A 75 0.19 -1.19 8.68
C LEU A 75 0.38 -1.47 10.17
N ALA A 76 0.13 -0.47 10.99
CA ALA A 76 0.00 -0.63 12.44
C ALA A 76 -1.35 -0.10 12.92
N GLU A 77 -1.95 -0.84 13.82
CA GLU A 77 -3.14 -0.43 14.57
C GLU A 77 -2.81 0.66 15.58
N VAL A 78 -3.73 1.60 15.76
CA VAL A 78 -3.64 2.60 16.82
C VAL A 78 -4.80 2.41 17.78
N ASP A 79 -4.46 2.23 19.05
CA ASP A 79 -5.42 2.37 20.15
C ASP A 79 -5.54 3.87 20.46
N TYR A 80 -6.68 4.46 20.15
CA TYR A 80 -6.88 5.92 20.31
C TYR A 80 -7.04 6.39 21.75
N GLU A 81 -7.25 5.48 22.71
CA GLU A 81 -7.29 5.82 24.13
C GLU A 81 -5.89 5.88 24.73
N THR A 82 -5.06 4.89 24.42
CA THR A 82 -3.71 4.75 24.97
C THR A 82 -2.61 5.27 24.07
N LEU A 83 -2.92 5.48 22.78
CA LEU A 83 -1.98 5.80 21.68
C LEU A 83 -0.93 4.71 21.43
N ASN A 84 -1.16 3.50 21.92
CA ASN A 84 -0.33 2.35 21.59
C ASN A 84 -0.47 1.97 20.13
N ARG A 85 0.65 1.52 19.52
CA ARG A 85 0.70 1.07 18.14
C ARG A 85 1.09 -0.40 18.09
N THR A 86 0.29 -1.19 17.40
CA THR A 86 0.54 -2.63 17.24
C THR A 86 0.71 -2.95 15.76
N PRO A 87 1.90 -3.43 15.33
CA PRO A 87 2.12 -3.80 13.93
C PRO A 87 1.14 -4.89 13.47
N ARG A 88 0.52 -4.69 12.30
CA ARG A 88 -0.29 -5.69 11.60
C ARG A 88 0.54 -6.47 10.58
N VAL A 89 1.54 -5.81 10.00
CA VAL A 89 2.46 -6.41 9.05
C VAL A 89 3.81 -6.56 9.72
N GLN A 90 4.36 -7.76 9.71
CA GLN A 90 5.61 -8.05 10.39
C GLN A 90 6.81 -7.49 9.63
N GLU A 91 7.85 -7.07 10.34
CA GLU A 91 9.09 -6.54 9.75
C GLU A 91 9.70 -7.49 8.70
N LYS A 92 9.65 -8.80 8.96
CA LYS A 92 10.14 -9.81 8.03
C LYS A 92 9.47 -9.76 6.66
N PHE A 93 8.21 -9.31 6.58
CA PHE A 93 7.49 -9.17 5.32
C PHE A 93 8.16 -8.15 4.42
N PHE A 94 8.54 -6.99 4.96
CA PHE A 94 9.22 -5.95 4.17
C PHE A 94 10.64 -6.35 3.74
N LYS A 95 11.32 -7.18 4.52
CA LYS A 95 12.65 -7.71 4.16
C LYS A 95 12.63 -8.59 2.92
N THR A 96 11.47 -9.13 2.55
CA THR A 96 11.31 -9.94 1.33
C THR A 96 11.43 -9.09 0.05
N PHE A 97 11.21 -7.78 0.15
CA PHE A 97 11.21 -6.84 -0.99
C PHE A 97 12.44 -5.91 -1.01
N SER A 98 13.32 -6.04 -0.05
CA SER A 98 14.60 -5.31 0.01
C SER A 98 15.78 -6.19 -0.48
#